data_1073637ba1487063b34febaa755324d5
#
_entry.id   1073637ba1487063b34febaa755324d5
#
_cell.length_a   1.000
_cell.length_b   1.000
_cell.length_c   1.000
_cell.angle_alpha   90.00
_cell.angle_beta   90.00
_cell.angle_gamma   90.00
#
_symmetry.space_group_name_H-M   'P 1'
#
loop_
_entity.id
_entity.type
_entity.pdbx_description
1 polymer ?
#
loop_
_entity_poly.entity_id
_entity_poly.type
_entity_poly.pdbx_seq_one_letter_code
_entity_poly.pdbx_strand_id
1 'polypeptide(L)'
;MRFKLKTMGASAFLVSTVLLNPAYAAESSWVDLAVHNFGAPINTMWAEGELSFAADGTMVFCSARQDMAVAPGDPKDLYIATFNEVTGSWNTPVNMGIPINAAPATDVDPLRLGDDREPWFTADGNTIYFKSDRLATTSPRNNSDLFVTKKVNGTWTVPELIGYPISTDAGDEHCPAILNDGETLCFASRRAGGYGGSDIYCSNQDANGNWMEPVNQGPNINTAAEEFHFTQDADGMVYFTSGRPGGYGGMDIWGAMQLAANSWGPARNLGPQVNTAAADMCPSLPPGADAFTWFSSRSDNSLGSIDIFWTKKVNTTSSP
;
A
#
# COMPACT_ATOMS: atom_id res chain seq x y z
N MET A 1 9.41 -21.13 3.72
CA MET A 1 7.96 -20.84 3.77
C MET A 1 7.38 -21.40 2.48
N ARG A 2 6.60 -22.47 2.50
CA ARG A 2 6.09 -23.11 1.26
C ARG A 2 4.76 -22.49 0.91
N PHE A 3 4.68 -21.73 -0.18
CA PHE A 3 3.44 -21.28 -0.77
C PHE A 3 2.85 -22.41 -1.62
N LYS A 4 1.73 -23.00 -1.17
CA LYS A 4 0.96 -23.94 -1.99
C LYS A 4 -0.29 -23.24 -2.50
N LEU A 5 -0.37 -23.03 -3.82
CA LEU A 5 -1.61 -22.67 -4.49
C LEU A 5 -2.64 -23.80 -4.32
N LYS A 6 -3.82 -23.47 -3.79
CA LYS A 6 -5.03 -24.27 -3.96
C LYS A 6 -6.00 -23.47 -4.82
N THR A 7 -6.29 -24.00 -5.99
CA THR A 7 -7.39 -23.55 -6.85
C THR A 7 -8.72 -23.83 -6.15
N MET A 8 -9.55 -22.83 -5.95
CA MET A 8 -10.94 -22.99 -5.50
C MET A 8 -11.90 -22.52 -6.58
N GLY A 9 -12.80 -23.44 -6.92
CA GLY A 9 -13.86 -23.24 -7.90
C GLY A 9 -15.00 -22.36 -7.36
N ALA A 10 -15.75 -21.81 -8.31
CA ALA A 10 -16.91 -20.95 -8.08
C ALA A 10 -18.02 -21.65 -7.27
N SER A 11 -18.60 -20.95 -6.30
CA SER A 11 -19.85 -21.35 -5.64
C SER A 11 -20.71 -20.15 -5.24
N ALA A 12 -21.89 -20.20 -5.77
CA ALA A 12 -23.19 -19.64 -5.43
C ALA A 12 -23.33 -18.67 -4.24
N PHE A 13 -23.95 -17.53 -4.54
CA PHE A 13 -24.51 -16.57 -3.59
C PHE A 13 -25.62 -17.19 -2.73
N LEU A 14 -25.46 -17.15 -1.43
CA LEU A 14 -26.54 -17.31 -0.45
C LEU A 14 -26.63 -15.99 0.34
N VAL A 15 -27.77 -15.32 0.22
CA VAL A 15 -28.15 -14.21 1.10
C VAL A 15 -28.41 -14.79 2.49
N SER A 16 -27.57 -14.51 3.47
CA SER A 16 -27.79 -14.84 4.87
C SER A 16 -27.94 -13.55 5.70
N THR A 17 -29.02 -13.49 6.44
CA THR A 17 -29.32 -12.52 7.49
C THR A 17 -28.14 -12.37 8.45
N VAL A 18 -27.66 -11.14 8.60
CA VAL A 18 -26.61 -10.77 9.54
C VAL A 18 -27.12 -10.96 10.96
N LEU A 19 -26.85 -12.11 11.55
CA LEU A 19 -26.82 -12.25 13.01
C LEU A 19 -25.50 -11.64 13.48
N LEU A 20 -25.57 -10.62 14.33
CA LEU A 20 -24.42 -10.04 15.00
C LEU A 20 -23.61 -11.15 15.66
N ASN A 21 -22.49 -11.49 15.05
CA ASN A 21 -21.62 -12.56 15.51
C ASN A 21 -20.87 -12.06 16.76
N PRO A 22 -20.95 -12.74 17.92
CA PRO A 22 -20.19 -12.38 19.13
C PRO A 22 -18.67 -12.49 18.98
N ALA A 23 -18.15 -12.93 17.81
CA ALA A 23 -16.73 -12.94 17.48
C ALA A 23 -16.08 -11.54 17.41
N TYR A 24 -16.86 -10.47 17.52
CA TYR A 24 -16.31 -9.08 17.63
C TYR A 24 -15.57 -8.81 18.96
N ALA A 25 -15.57 -9.76 19.89
CA ALA A 25 -14.87 -9.67 21.17
C ALA A 25 -13.52 -10.38 21.20
N ALA A 26 -13.15 -11.11 20.15
CA ALA A 26 -11.82 -11.66 20.04
C ALA A 26 -10.86 -10.50 19.67
N GLU A 27 -10.12 -10.00 20.63
CA GLU A 27 -8.92 -9.22 20.40
C GLU A 27 -8.08 -10.01 19.41
N SER A 28 -7.86 -9.46 18.22
CA SER A 28 -6.83 -9.96 17.33
C SER A 28 -5.51 -9.68 18.03
N SER A 29 -5.11 -10.60 18.86
CA SER A 29 -3.87 -10.48 19.62
C SER A 29 -2.74 -10.82 18.63
N TRP A 30 -2.11 -9.81 18.07
CA TRP A 30 -0.76 -9.88 17.50
C TRP A 30 0.28 -10.17 18.59
N VAL A 31 -0.17 -10.69 19.74
CA VAL A 31 0.62 -10.94 20.95
C VAL A 31 1.56 -12.12 20.67
N ASP A 32 2.84 -11.88 20.88
CA ASP A 32 3.96 -12.85 20.81
C ASP A 32 4.49 -13.21 19.42
N LEU A 33 4.31 -12.38 18.40
CA LEU A 33 4.96 -12.61 17.11
C LEU A 33 6.30 -11.89 17.02
N ALA A 34 7.33 -12.63 16.65
CA ALA A 34 8.62 -12.02 16.34
C ALA A 34 8.47 -11.09 15.14
N VAL A 35 8.95 -9.86 15.30
CA VAL A 35 9.07 -8.89 14.21
C VAL A 35 10.43 -9.09 13.56
N HIS A 36 10.44 -9.19 12.25
CA HIS A 36 11.63 -9.45 11.45
C HIS A 36 11.87 -8.30 10.50
N ASN A 37 13.11 -7.81 10.43
CA ASN A 37 13.58 -6.96 9.36
C ASN A 37 13.76 -7.81 8.10
N PHE A 38 13.39 -7.30 6.91
CA PHE A 38 13.61 -8.02 5.65
C PHE A 38 15.09 -8.28 5.39
N GLY A 39 15.96 -7.44 5.91
CA GLY A 39 17.41 -7.56 5.73
C GLY A 39 17.86 -7.25 4.30
N ALA A 40 19.18 -7.36 4.08
CA ALA A 40 19.73 -7.24 2.74
C ALA A 40 19.30 -8.44 1.86
N PRO A 41 19.09 -8.24 0.56
CA PRO A 41 19.35 -7.03 -0.23
C PRO A 41 18.15 -6.05 -0.31
N ILE A 42 17.04 -6.33 0.39
CA ILE A 42 15.85 -5.46 0.35
C ILE A 42 16.12 -4.17 1.13
N ASN A 43 16.37 -4.29 2.43
CA ASN A 43 16.73 -3.15 3.27
C ASN A 43 18.23 -2.84 3.15
N THR A 44 18.55 -1.57 3.11
CA THR A 44 19.91 -1.04 2.95
C THR A 44 20.18 0.07 3.97
N MET A 45 21.27 0.81 3.80
CA MET A 45 21.51 2.01 4.60
C MET A 45 20.62 3.21 4.23
N TRP A 46 19.84 3.08 3.17
CA TRP A 46 18.91 4.10 2.67
C TRP A 46 17.51 3.91 3.25
N ALA A 47 16.53 4.64 2.74
CA ALA A 47 15.13 4.47 3.11
C ALA A 47 14.41 3.54 2.13
N GLU A 48 13.92 2.42 2.62
CA GLU A 48 13.08 1.47 1.89
C GLU A 48 11.68 1.44 2.48
N GLY A 49 10.66 1.34 1.62
CA GLY A 49 9.28 1.26 2.12
C GLY A 49 8.25 1.12 1.02
N GLU A 50 7.00 1.32 1.39
CA GLU A 50 5.85 1.41 0.49
C GLU A 50 5.88 0.26 -0.53
N LEU A 51 5.46 -0.92 -0.10
CA LEU A 51 5.60 -2.15 -0.87
C LEU A 51 4.24 -2.78 -1.20
N SER A 52 4.20 -3.51 -2.30
CA SER A 52 3.07 -4.32 -2.72
C SER A 52 3.53 -5.59 -3.43
N PHE A 53 2.65 -6.61 -3.45
CA PHE A 53 2.97 -7.93 -3.99
C PHE A 53 2.00 -8.35 -5.08
N ALA A 54 2.52 -9.02 -6.11
CA ALA A 54 1.71 -9.83 -7.02
C ALA A 54 1.46 -11.23 -6.42
N ALA A 55 0.50 -11.97 -6.97
CA ALA A 55 0.11 -13.30 -6.47
C ALA A 55 1.23 -14.35 -6.54
N ASP A 56 2.22 -14.17 -7.39
CA ASP A 56 3.40 -15.04 -7.49
C ASP A 56 4.49 -14.72 -6.43
N GLY A 57 4.24 -13.74 -5.55
CA GLY A 57 5.18 -13.30 -4.54
C GLY A 57 6.22 -12.28 -5.03
N THR A 58 6.17 -11.86 -6.29
CA THR A 58 6.97 -10.73 -6.78
C THR A 58 6.58 -9.47 -6.03
N MET A 59 7.57 -8.74 -5.53
CA MET A 59 7.38 -7.51 -4.75
C MET A 59 7.81 -6.29 -5.57
N VAL A 60 7.02 -5.23 -5.52
CA VAL A 60 7.43 -3.88 -5.93
C VAL A 60 7.47 -3.00 -4.69
N PHE A 61 8.50 -2.19 -4.56
CA PHE A 61 8.69 -1.28 -3.43
C PHE A 61 9.45 -0.02 -3.86
N CYS A 62 9.39 1.03 -3.07
CA CYS A 62 10.22 2.21 -3.32
C CYS A 62 11.49 2.21 -2.45
N SER A 63 12.55 2.80 -2.98
CA SER A 63 13.81 2.96 -2.27
C SER A 63 14.54 4.24 -2.69
N ALA A 64 15.16 4.88 -1.70
CA ALA A 64 16.03 6.04 -1.91
C ALA A 64 17.49 5.66 -2.17
N ARG A 65 17.80 4.37 -2.48
CA ARG A 65 19.16 3.92 -2.76
C ARG A 65 19.75 4.60 -3.98
N GLN A 66 20.96 5.11 -3.84
CA GLN A 66 21.60 5.89 -4.89
C GLN A 66 22.51 5.07 -5.81
N ASP A 67 22.86 3.85 -5.41
CA ASP A 67 23.75 2.95 -6.16
C ASP A 67 23.08 2.37 -7.43
N MET A 68 21.76 2.39 -7.50
CA MET A 68 20.96 1.90 -8.63
C MET A 68 19.86 2.89 -9.06
N ALA A 69 19.90 4.14 -8.61
CA ALA A 69 18.92 5.17 -8.98
C ALA A 69 18.99 5.50 -10.47
N VAL A 70 17.86 5.94 -11.06
CA VAL A 70 17.81 6.39 -12.47
C VAL A 70 18.75 7.57 -12.67
N ALA A 71 18.82 8.47 -11.69
CA ALA A 71 19.77 9.56 -11.71
C ALA A 71 20.30 9.88 -10.29
N PRO A 72 21.51 10.45 -10.19
CA PRO A 72 22.05 10.89 -8.91
C PRO A 72 21.15 11.94 -8.26
N GLY A 73 20.79 11.73 -7.00
CA GLY A 73 19.92 12.65 -6.24
C GLY A 73 18.43 12.40 -6.40
N ASP A 74 18.02 11.36 -7.15
CA ASP A 74 16.63 10.92 -7.19
C ASP A 74 16.15 10.60 -5.78
N PRO A 75 15.00 11.17 -5.34
CA PRO A 75 14.55 10.99 -3.96
C PRO A 75 14.09 9.57 -3.71
N LYS A 76 13.33 8.96 -4.63
CA LYS A 76 12.90 7.56 -4.58
C LYS A 76 12.50 7.04 -5.96
N ASP A 77 12.90 5.81 -6.21
CA ASP A 77 12.55 5.00 -7.38
C ASP A 77 11.76 3.75 -6.98
N LEU A 78 11.01 3.20 -7.93
CA LEU A 78 10.39 1.88 -7.81
C LEU A 78 11.38 0.78 -8.20
N TYR A 79 11.44 -0.24 -7.35
CA TYR A 79 12.25 -1.45 -7.52
C TYR A 79 11.36 -2.67 -7.53
N ILE A 80 11.77 -3.69 -8.30
CA ILE A 80 11.13 -4.99 -8.31
C ILE A 80 12.07 -6.06 -7.74
N ALA A 81 11.54 -6.96 -6.91
CA ALA A 81 12.28 -8.05 -6.31
C ALA A 81 11.50 -9.35 -6.34
N THR A 82 12.21 -10.47 -6.46
CA THR A 82 11.64 -11.82 -6.42
C THR A 82 12.29 -12.63 -5.30
N PHE A 83 11.52 -13.51 -4.68
CA PHE A 83 12.04 -14.41 -3.66
C PHE A 83 12.54 -15.70 -4.30
N ASN A 84 13.75 -16.12 -3.94
CA ASN A 84 14.33 -17.37 -4.39
C ASN A 84 14.04 -18.47 -3.36
N GLU A 85 13.10 -19.34 -3.67
CA GLU A 85 12.71 -20.44 -2.78
C GLU A 85 13.81 -21.48 -2.55
N VAL A 86 14.75 -21.62 -3.48
CA VAL A 86 15.86 -22.56 -3.37
C VAL A 86 16.88 -22.10 -2.33
N THR A 87 17.21 -20.82 -2.34
CA THR A 87 18.15 -20.22 -1.38
C THR A 87 17.48 -19.72 -0.11
N GLY A 88 16.12 -19.56 -0.12
CA GLY A 88 15.36 -18.98 0.99
C GLY A 88 15.63 -17.50 1.21
N SER A 89 16.00 -16.76 0.16
CA SER A 89 16.39 -15.35 0.23
C SER A 89 15.82 -14.54 -0.93
N TRP A 90 15.75 -13.22 -0.75
CA TRP A 90 15.42 -12.31 -1.82
C TRP A 90 16.57 -12.19 -2.81
N ASN A 91 16.26 -12.19 -4.11
CA ASN A 91 17.19 -11.79 -5.15
C ASN A 91 17.47 -10.28 -5.02
N THR A 92 18.62 -9.85 -5.55
CA THR A 92 18.95 -8.42 -5.62
C THR A 92 17.85 -7.66 -6.34
N PRO A 93 17.26 -6.61 -5.74
CA PRO A 93 16.24 -5.81 -6.39
C PRO A 93 16.75 -5.17 -7.68
N VAL A 94 15.85 -5.03 -8.64
CA VAL A 94 16.14 -4.37 -9.92
C VAL A 94 15.38 -3.05 -9.96
N ASN A 95 16.06 -1.93 -10.23
CA ASN A 95 15.43 -0.66 -10.53
C ASN A 95 14.55 -0.82 -11.77
N MET A 96 13.29 -0.38 -11.70
CA MET A 96 12.37 -0.54 -12.83
C MET A 96 12.70 0.36 -14.01
N GLY A 97 13.56 1.37 -13.80
CA GLY A 97 14.08 2.22 -14.87
C GLY A 97 13.01 3.03 -15.62
N ILE A 98 13.47 3.76 -16.63
CA ILE A 98 12.59 4.49 -17.55
C ILE A 98 11.80 3.48 -18.41
N PRO A 99 10.48 3.67 -18.63
CA PRO A 99 9.68 4.87 -18.31
C PRO A 99 8.95 4.82 -16.96
N ILE A 100 9.13 3.75 -16.15
CA ILE A 100 8.42 3.60 -14.87
C ILE A 100 8.90 4.68 -13.90
N ASN A 101 10.19 4.69 -13.62
CA ASN A 101 10.81 5.75 -12.86
C ASN A 101 11.05 6.96 -13.77
N ALA A 102 10.60 8.13 -13.35
CA ALA A 102 10.77 9.35 -14.11
C ALA A 102 12.23 9.78 -14.09
N ALA A 103 12.75 10.20 -15.24
CA ALA A 103 14.01 10.91 -15.24
C ALA A 103 13.82 12.30 -14.60
N PRO A 104 14.82 12.83 -13.86
CA PRO A 104 14.79 14.20 -13.37
C PRO A 104 14.49 15.16 -14.52
N ALA A 105 13.53 16.05 -14.33
CA ALA A 105 13.20 17.06 -15.34
C ALA A 105 14.35 18.05 -15.47
N THR A 106 15.12 17.92 -16.54
CA THR A 106 16.31 18.78 -16.80
C THR A 106 15.94 20.22 -17.18
N ASP A 107 14.70 20.48 -17.59
CA ASP A 107 14.36 21.72 -18.31
C ASP A 107 13.23 22.59 -17.71
N VAL A 108 12.54 22.14 -16.66
CA VAL A 108 11.32 22.87 -16.23
C VAL A 108 11.28 23.22 -14.74
N ASP A 109 11.71 22.35 -13.86
CA ASP A 109 11.80 22.64 -12.42
C ASP A 109 12.84 21.71 -11.77
N PRO A 110 14.01 22.23 -11.33
CA PRO A 110 15.03 21.44 -10.67
C PRO A 110 14.60 20.86 -9.30
N LEU A 111 13.42 21.25 -8.79
CA LEU A 111 12.84 20.74 -7.56
C LEU A 111 11.93 19.53 -7.79
N ARG A 112 11.67 19.14 -9.06
CA ARG A 112 10.85 17.98 -9.41
C ARG A 112 11.75 16.85 -9.89
N LEU A 113 12.11 15.98 -8.96
CA LEU A 113 13.09 14.94 -9.16
C LEU A 113 12.47 13.58 -9.54
N GLY A 114 11.18 13.53 -9.92
CA GLY A 114 10.55 12.27 -10.32
C GLY A 114 10.38 11.32 -9.13
N ASP A 115 9.82 11.81 -8.02
CA ASP A 115 9.59 11.04 -6.80
C ASP A 115 8.50 9.98 -7.02
N ASP A 116 8.89 8.79 -7.43
CA ASP A 116 8.03 7.67 -7.76
C ASP A 116 7.89 6.73 -6.56
N ARG A 117 6.69 6.67 -5.96
CA ARG A 117 6.44 5.98 -4.69
C ARG A 117 5.11 5.27 -4.62
N GLU A 118 4.92 4.58 -3.49
CA GLU A 118 3.64 4.03 -3.04
C GLU A 118 3.02 3.10 -4.10
N PRO A 119 3.77 2.11 -4.57
CA PRO A 119 3.27 1.23 -5.59
C PRO A 119 2.19 0.30 -5.05
N TRP A 120 1.13 0.12 -5.82
CA TRP A 120 0.20 -0.99 -5.67
C TRP A 120 0.30 -1.91 -6.89
N PHE A 121 0.71 -3.14 -6.65
CA PHE A 121 0.91 -4.16 -7.68
C PHE A 121 -0.31 -5.07 -7.72
N THR A 122 -0.98 -5.17 -8.87
CA THR A 122 -2.12 -6.07 -9.01
C THR A 122 -1.71 -7.53 -8.87
N ALA A 123 -2.65 -8.36 -8.39
CA ALA A 123 -2.39 -9.77 -8.12
C ALA A 123 -1.91 -10.57 -9.33
N ASP A 124 -2.31 -10.18 -10.54
CA ASP A 124 -1.87 -10.81 -11.79
C ASP A 124 -0.45 -10.41 -12.24
N GLY A 125 0.19 -9.46 -11.53
CA GLY A 125 1.54 -8.98 -11.82
C GLY A 125 1.67 -8.17 -13.12
N ASN A 126 0.55 -7.62 -13.62
CA ASN A 126 0.52 -6.93 -14.91
C ASN A 126 0.17 -5.44 -14.83
N THR A 127 -0.22 -4.92 -13.68
CA THR A 127 -0.55 -3.51 -13.50
C THR A 127 0.07 -2.97 -12.22
N ILE A 128 0.65 -1.78 -12.28
CA ILE A 128 1.13 -1.04 -11.11
C ILE A 128 0.45 0.31 -11.11
N TYR A 129 -0.22 0.62 -10.00
CA TYR A 129 -0.67 1.96 -9.64
C TYR A 129 0.37 2.56 -8.71
N PHE A 130 0.70 3.82 -8.86
CA PHE A 130 1.70 4.45 -8.01
C PHE A 130 1.53 5.97 -7.98
N LYS A 131 2.11 6.60 -6.98
CA LYS A 131 2.22 8.04 -6.86
C LYS A 131 3.44 8.54 -7.62
N SER A 132 3.30 9.66 -8.31
CA SER A 132 4.43 10.36 -8.91
C SER A 132 4.21 11.88 -8.88
N ASP A 133 5.28 12.62 -8.75
CA ASP A 133 5.29 14.07 -8.93
C ASP A 133 5.68 14.51 -10.35
N ARG A 134 5.80 13.53 -11.30
CA ARG A 134 6.08 13.83 -12.70
C ARG A 134 5.01 14.74 -13.30
N LEU A 135 5.42 15.66 -14.18
CA LEU A 135 4.46 16.49 -14.90
C LEU A 135 3.65 15.62 -15.88
N ALA A 136 2.35 15.55 -15.65
CA ALA A 136 1.46 15.16 -16.72
C ALA A 136 1.47 16.28 -17.77
N THR A 137 1.59 15.94 -19.06
CA THR A 137 1.70 16.90 -20.17
C THR A 137 0.50 17.85 -20.28
N THR A 138 -0.56 17.60 -19.51
CA THR A 138 -1.83 18.35 -19.56
C THR A 138 -2.14 19.14 -18.28
N SER A 139 -1.32 19.06 -17.24
CA SER A 139 -1.59 19.77 -15.97
C SER A 139 -0.31 20.32 -15.34
N PRO A 140 -0.15 21.63 -15.21
CA PRO A 140 0.98 22.26 -14.52
C PRO A 140 0.77 22.22 -13.00
N ARG A 141 0.50 21.04 -12.41
CA ARG A 141 0.21 20.89 -10.99
C ARG A 141 1.49 20.84 -10.16
N ASN A 142 1.42 21.38 -8.94
CA ASN A 142 2.51 21.34 -7.95
C ASN A 142 2.27 20.26 -6.88
N ASN A 143 1.45 19.26 -7.16
CA ASN A 143 1.06 18.19 -6.26
C ASN A 143 1.35 16.83 -6.91
N SER A 144 1.38 15.81 -6.09
CA SER A 144 1.47 14.43 -6.55
C SER A 144 0.14 13.94 -7.11
N ASP A 145 0.24 13.09 -8.13
CA ASP A 145 -0.91 12.46 -8.78
C ASP A 145 -0.71 10.94 -8.84
N LEU A 146 -1.81 10.22 -9.11
CA LEU A 146 -1.77 8.78 -9.32
C LEU A 146 -1.56 8.44 -10.78
N PHE A 147 -0.64 7.53 -11.01
CA PHE A 147 -0.31 6.98 -12.32
C PHE A 147 -0.56 5.47 -12.36
N VAL A 148 -0.78 4.97 -13.56
CA VAL A 148 -0.92 3.54 -13.83
C VAL A 148 -0.01 3.14 -14.99
N THR A 149 0.67 2.00 -14.85
CA THR A 149 1.39 1.34 -15.93
C THR A 149 0.97 -0.12 -16.05
N LYS A 150 0.98 -0.64 -17.25
CA LYS A 150 0.58 -2.01 -17.57
C LYS A 150 1.69 -2.77 -18.27
N LYS A 151 1.78 -4.05 -17.99
CA LYS A 151 2.73 -4.94 -18.67
C LYS A 151 2.07 -5.57 -19.87
N VAL A 152 2.49 -5.17 -21.07
CA VAL A 152 1.96 -5.66 -22.35
C VAL A 152 3.06 -6.41 -23.08
N ASN A 153 2.83 -7.68 -23.40
CA ASN A 153 3.82 -8.56 -24.04
C ASN A 153 5.18 -8.59 -23.30
N GLY A 154 5.13 -8.58 -21.96
CA GLY A 154 6.33 -8.61 -21.10
C GLY A 154 7.03 -7.27 -20.90
N THR A 155 6.56 -6.19 -21.50
CA THR A 155 7.15 -4.85 -21.41
C THR A 155 6.17 -3.89 -20.71
N TRP A 156 6.67 -3.08 -19.80
CA TRP A 156 5.90 -2.04 -19.12
C TRP A 156 5.62 -0.87 -20.06
N THR A 157 4.38 -0.40 -20.08
CA THR A 157 3.99 0.80 -20.83
C THR A 157 4.52 2.07 -20.17
N VAL A 158 4.54 3.17 -20.92
CA VAL A 158 4.71 4.50 -20.32
C VAL A 158 3.57 4.73 -19.32
N PRO A 159 3.86 5.16 -18.07
CA PRO A 159 2.81 5.44 -17.10
C PRO A 159 1.84 6.52 -17.57
N GLU A 160 0.56 6.27 -17.35
CA GLU A 160 -0.53 7.17 -17.69
C GLU A 160 -1.12 7.77 -16.42
N LEU A 161 -1.39 9.09 -16.44
CA LEU A 161 -2.09 9.77 -15.36
C LEU A 161 -3.50 9.20 -15.22
N ILE A 162 -3.89 8.84 -13.99
CA ILE A 162 -5.28 8.56 -13.66
C ILE A 162 -5.96 9.92 -13.46
N GLY A 163 -6.66 10.36 -14.51
CA GLY A 163 -7.27 11.69 -14.55
C GLY A 163 -8.48 11.84 -13.60
N TYR A 164 -9.21 12.95 -13.81
CA TYR A 164 -10.46 13.21 -13.10
C TYR A 164 -11.45 12.04 -13.23
N PRO A 165 -12.17 11.63 -12.17
CA PRO A 165 -12.28 12.32 -10.86
C PRO A 165 -11.27 11.85 -9.79
N ILE A 166 -10.32 10.97 -10.13
CA ILE A 166 -9.33 10.45 -9.19
C ILE A 166 -8.30 11.53 -8.88
N SER A 167 -7.52 11.97 -9.86
CA SER A 167 -6.57 13.06 -9.68
C SER A 167 -7.24 14.41 -9.90
N THR A 168 -7.02 15.35 -8.97
CA THR A 168 -7.66 16.68 -8.98
C THR A 168 -6.63 17.80 -8.83
N ASP A 169 -6.95 19.01 -9.31
CA ASP A 169 -6.04 20.16 -9.21
C ASP A 169 -5.76 20.62 -7.79
N ALA A 170 -6.72 20.40 -6.89
CA ALA A 170 -6.65 20.83 -5.49
C ALA A 170 -6.24 19.72 -4.53
N GLY A 171 -6.19 18.49 -5.02
CA GLY A 171 -5.81 17.30 -4.24
C GLY A 171 -4.30 17.05 -4.30
N ASP A 172 -3.83 16.23 -3.41
CA ASP A 172 -2.53 15.59 -3.39
C ASP A 172 -2.88 14.11 -3.24
N GLU A 173 -3.01 13.41 -4.38
CA GLU A 173 -3.46 12.04 -4.40
C GLU A 173 -2.27 11.10 -4.26
N HIS A 174 -2.39 10.15 -3.32
CA HIS A 174 -1.31 9.23 -2.99
C HIS A 174 -1.82 7.90 -2.40
N CYS A 175 -0.92 6.93 -2.20
CA CYS A 175 -1.20 5.61 -1.61
C CYS A 175 -2.36 4.87 -2.29
N PRO A 176 -2.30 4.62 -3.61
CA PRO A 176 -3.34 3.85 -4.30
C PRO A 176 -3.38 2.41 -3.79
N ALA A 177 -4.58 1.83 -3.76
CA ALA A 177 -4.81 0.42 -3.45
C ALA A 177 -6.05 -0.10 -4.18
N ILE A 178 -5.97 -1.27 -4.78
CA ILE A 178 -7.14 -1.97 -5.31
C ILE A 178 -7.63 -2.97 -4.26
N LEU A 179 -8.90 -2.92 -3.90
CA LEU A 179 -9.48 -3.85 -2.94
C LEU A 179 -9.68 -5.26 -3.54
N ASN A 180 -10.07 -6.21 -2.69
CA ASN A 180 -10.19 -7.63 -3.06
C ASN A 180 -11.23 -7.92 -4.16
N ASP A 181 -12.14 -6.99 -4.45
CA ASP A 181 -13.06 -7.07 -5.58
C ASP A 181 -12.36 -6.88 -6.94
N GLY A 182 -11.14 -6.35 -6.95
CA GLY A 182 -10.36 -6.04 -8.14
C GLY A 182 -10.85 -4.83 -8.94
N GLU A 183 -11.90 -4.15 -8.47
CA GLU A 183 -12.61 -3.07 -9.19
C GLU A 183 -12.62 -1.75 -8.41
N THR A 184 -12.43 -1.79 -7.07
CA THR A 184 -12.45 -0.60 -6.22
C THR A 184 -11.04 -0.07 -6.01
N LEU A 185 -10.76 1.13 -6.51
CA LEU A 185 -9.54 1.89 -6.22
C LEU A 185 -9.76 2.76 -4.98
N CYS A 186 -9.00 2.51 -3.92
CA CYS A 186 -8.89 3.39 -2.77
C CYS A 186 -7.58 4.16 -2.82
N PHE A 187 -7.59 5.37 -2.30
CA PHE A 187 -6.42 6.26 -2.27
C PHE A 187 -6.57 7.32 -1.20
N ALA A 188 -5.49 7.93 -0.80
CA ALA A 188 -5.51 9.07 0.09
C ALA A 188 -5.52 10.38 -0.72
N SER A 189 -6.26 11.39 -0.24
CA SER A 189 -6.36 12.69 -0.89
C SER A 189 -6.63 13.81 0.10
N ARG A 190 -6.07 14.98 -0.19
CA ARG A 190 -6.33 16.24 0.53
C ARG A 190 -7.42 17.08 -0.11
N ARG A 191 -8.28 16.46 -0.94
CA ARG A 191 -9.40 17.15 -1.58
C ARG A 191 -10.36 17.76 -0.56
N ALA A 192 -11.02 18.85 -0.94
CA ALA A 192 -12.00 19.52 -0.08
C ALA A 192 -13.16 18.60 0.32
N GLY A 193 -13.65 18.77 1.55
CA GLY A 193 -14.78 17.99 2.08
C GLY A 193 -14.39 16.74 2.88
N GLY A 194 -13.11 16.55 3.17
CA GLY A 194 -12.59 15.53 4.08
C GLY A 194 -12.79 15.88 5.56
N TYR A 195 -12.30 15.01 6.43
CA TYR A 195 -12.35 15.15 7.90
C TYR A 195 -11.13 15.88 8.46
N GLY A 196 -9.98 15.78 7.77
CA GLY A 196 -8.73 16.31 8.30
C GLY A 196 -7.68 16.64 7.27
N GLY A 197 -6.52 16.04 7.44
CA GLY A 197 -5.39 16.15 6.52
C GLY A 197 -5.61 15.39 5.21
N SER A 198 -4.89 14.29 5.01
CA SER A 198 -5.26 13.30 3.98
C SER A 198 -6.33 12.38 4.50
N ASP A 199 -7.37 12.17 3.71
CA ASP A 199 -8.44 11.23 3.97
C ASP A 199 -8.43 10.10 2.93
N ILE A 200 -8.90 8.92 3.30
CA ILE A 200 -9.08 7.79 2.39
C ILE A 200 -10.41 7.92 1.65
N TYR A 201 -10.34 7.87 0.33
CA TYR A 201 -11.45 7.84 -0.61
C TYR A 201 -11.38 6.57 -1.44
N CYS A 202 -12.55 6.04 -1.85
CA CYS A 202 -12.60 4.90 -2.78
C CYS A 202 -13.53 5.21 -3.96
N SER A 203 -13.18 4.70 -5.13
CA SER A 203 -13.94 4.83 -6.37
C SER A 203 -14.04 3.49 -7.06
N ASN A 204 -15.18 3.23 -7.70
CA ASN A 204 -15.41 2.10 -8.57
C ASN A 204 -15.42 2.54 -10.03
N GLN A 205 -15.25 1.61 -10.96
CA GLN A 205 -15.44 1.88 -12.38
C GLN A 205 -16.92 1.70 -12.77
N ASP A 206 -17.36 2.53 -13.72
CA ASP A 206 -18.65 2.35 -14.39
C ASP A 206 -18.58 1.19 -15.42
N ALA A 207 -19.70 0.88 -16.07
CA ALA A 207 -19.77 -0.18 -17.09
C ALA A 207 -18.87 0.05 -18.32
N ASN A 208 -18.32 1.25 -18.49
CA ASN A 208 -17.40 1.62 -19.57
C ASN A 208 -15.94 1.62 -19.12
N GLY A 209 -15.68 1.32 -17.84
CA GLY A 209 -14.34 1.34 -17.25
C GLY A 209 -13.86 2.72 -16.80
N ASN A 210 -14.73 3.73 -16.74
CA ASN A 210 -14.37 5.05 -16.21
C ASN A 210 -14.52 5.08 -14.69
N TRP A 211 -13.57 5.73 -14.00
CA TRP A 211 -13.67 5.94 -12.58
C TRP A 211 -14.83 6.88 -12.24
N MET A 212 -15.65 6.47 -11.26
CA MET A 212 -16.74 7.27 -10.71
C MET A 212 -16.22 8.26 -9.65
N GLU A 213 -17.06 9.21 -9.23
CA GLU A 213 -16.71 10.14 -8.14
C GLU A 213 -16.32 9.38 -6.88
N PRO A 214 -15.13 9.67 -6.30
CA PRO A 214 -14.66 8.98 -5.12
C PRO A 214 -15.51 9.31 -3.88
N VAL A 215 -15.76 8.27 -3.08
CA VAL A 215 -16.52 8.36 -1.83
C VAL A 215 -15.57 8.36 -0.64
N ASN A 216 -15.69 9.37 0.24
CA ASN A 216 -14.96 9.41 1.51
C ASN A 216 -15.36 8.22 2.39
N GLN A 217 -14.38 7.55 3.00
CA GLN A 217 -14.62 6.31 3.76
C GLN A 217 -15.17 6.52 5.18
N GLY A 218 -15.49 7.76 5.53
CA GLY A 218 -16.23 8.11 6.73
C GLY A 218 -15.43 8.07 8.03
N PRO A 219 -16.08 8.44 9.17
CA PRO A 219 -15.36 8.77 10.41
C PRO A 219 -14.78 7.59 11.17
N ASN A 220 -15.10 6.35 10.80
CA ASN A 220 -14.42 5.17 11.37
C ASN A 220 -13.04 4.95 10.76
N ILE A 221 -12.83 5.43 9.52
CA ILE A 221 -11.56 5.39 8.82
C ILE A 221 -10.86 6.74 8.91
N ASN A 222 -11.54 7.84 8.55
CA ASN A 222 -10.97 9.17 8.44
C ASN A 222 -11.22 10.00 9.72
N THR A 223 -10.23 10.80 10.11
CA THR A 223 -10.28 11.65 11.31
C THR A 223 -9.76 13.07 11.00
N ALA A 224 -9.59 13.88 12.02
CA ALA A 224 -8.92 15.17 11.87
C ALA A 224 -7.39 15.07 11.64
N ALA A 225 -6.83 13.85 11.71
CA ALA A 225 -5.43 13.58 11.45
C ALA A 225 -5.20 13.25 9.97
N GLU A 226 -4.08 12.60 9.66
CA GLU A 226 -3.74 12.06 8.34
C GLU A 226 -4.09 10.58 8.31
N GLU A 227 -4.79 10.13 7.28
CA GLU A 227 -5.06 8.72 6.99
C GLU A 227 -4.61 8.36 5.57
N PHE A 228 -3.89 7.23 5.44
CA PHE A 228 -3.38 6.77 4.15
C PHE A 228 -2.96 5.28 4.18
N HIS A 229 -2.52 4.73 3.04
CA HIS A 229 -2.11 3.33 2.85
C HIS A 229 -3.18 2.32 3.28
N PHE A 230 -4.14 2.10 2.41
CA PHE A 230 -5.30 1.25 2.67
C PHE A 230 -5.13 -0.12 2.00
N THR A 231 -5.13 -1.20 2.76
CA THR A 231 -5.08 -2.57 2.23
C THR A 231 -6.13 -3.45 2.90
N GLN A 232 -6.62 -4.46 2.19
CA GLN A 232 -7.69 -5.34 2.66
C GLN A 232 -7.25 -6.80 2.63
N ASP A 233 -7.55 -7.56 3.70
CA ASP A 233 -7.37 -9.01 3.70
C ASP A 233 -8.59 -9.75 3.16
N ALA A 234 -8.44 -11.07 2.97
CA ALA A 234 -9.49 -11.92 2.42
C ALA A 234 -10.73 -12.03 3.32
N ASP A 235 -10.61 -11.70 4.60
CA ASP A 235 -11.70 -11.73 5.58
C ASP A 235 -12.47 -10.40 5.63
N GLY A 236 -12.05 -9.40 4.86
CA GLY A 236 -12.66 -8.06 4.79
C GLY A 236 -12.16 -7.09 5.86
N MET A 237 -11.11 -7.44 6.62
CA MET A 237 -10.42 -6.50 7.49
C MET A 237 -9.56 -5.57 6.63
N VAL A 238 -9.67 -4.27 6.84
CA VAL A 238 -8.77 -3.29 6.25
C VAL A 238 -7.73 -2.85 7.26
N TYR A 239 -6.54 -2.58 6.75
CA TYR A 239 -5.42 -2.03 7.50
C TYR A 239 -5.00 -0.72 6.83
N PHE A 240 -4.71 0.28 7.65
CA PHE A 240 -4.35 1.61 7.16
C PHE A 240 -3.46 2.34 8.16
N THR A 241 -2.77 3.35 7.68
CA THR A 241 -1.95 4.23 8.50
C THR A 241 -2.77 5.42 8.98
N SER A 242 -2.65 5.80 10.26
CA SER A 242 -3.31 7.00 10.79
C SER A 242 -2.50 7.65 11.89
N GLY A 243 -2.49 9.00 11.87
CA GLY A 243 -1.95 9.84 12.94
C GLY A 243 -2.97 10.18 14.05
N ARG A 244 -4.10 9.45 14.14
CA ARG A 244 -5.14 9.71 15.15
C ARG A 244 -4.64 9.53 16.58
N PRO A 245 -5.21 10.27 17.55
CA PRO A 245 -4.86 10.09 18.96
C PRO A 245 -5.13 8.67 19.47
N GLY A 246 -4.31 8.24 20.43
CA GLY A 246 -4.44 6.91 21.07
C GLY A 246 -3.55 5.84 20.44
N GLY A 247 -2.62 6.22 19.56
CA GLY A 247 -1.56 5.37 19.05
C GLY A 247 -0.33 5.30 19.96
N TYR A 248 0.73 4.66 19.47
CA TYR A 248 2.01 4.48 20.16
C TYR A 248 3.05 5.50 19.68
N GLY A 249 2.96 5.97 18.43
CA GLY A 249 3.88 6.90 17.79
C GLY A 249 3.20 8.06 17.08
N GLY A 250 3.90 8.65 16.11
CA GLY A 250 3.34 9.72 15.28
C GLY A 250 2.34 9.19 14.26
N MET A 251 2.70 8.09 13.60
CA MET A 251 1.87 7.35 12.65
C MET A 251 1.85 5.90 13.07
N ASP A 252 0.67 5.32 13.16
CA ASP A 252 0.44 3.93 13.55
C ASP A 252 -0.43 3.21 12.52
N ILE A 253 -0.34 1.89 12.52
CA ILE A 253 -1.21 1.03 11.73
C ILE A 253 -2.46 0.66 12.55
N TRP A 254 -3.60 0.88 11.93
CA TRP A 254 -4.92 0.60 12.48
C TRP A 254 -5.66 -0.41 11.60
N GLY A 255 -6.63 -1.11 12.17
CA GLY A 255 -7.49 -2.04 11.46
C GLY A 255 -8.97 -1.77 11.70
N ALA A 256 -9.81 -1.99 10.67
CA ALA A 256 -11.27 -1.92 10.78
C ALA A 256 -11.92 -3.00 9.91
N MET A 257 -13.01 -3.60 10.42
CA MET A 257 -13.77 -4.60 9.67
C MET A 257 -14.73 -3.93 8.69
N GLN A 258 -14.79 -4.42 7.47
CA GLN A 258 -15.82 -4.03 6.51
C GLN A 258 -17.18 -4.59 6.93
N LEU A 259 -18.19 -3.72 7.04
CA LEU A 259 -19.57 -4.08 7.37
C LEU A 259 -20.45 -4.11 6.13
N ALA A 260 -20.20 -3.23 5.20
CA ALA A 260 -20.84 -3.12 3.88
C ALA A 260 -19.94 -2.28 2.96
N ALA A 261 -20.31 -2.13 1.70
CA ALA A 261 -19.62 -1.22 0.78
C ALA A 261 -19.54 0.20 1.39
N ASN A 262 -18.34 0.77 1.45
CA ASN A 262 -18.04 2.07 2.07
C ASN A 262 -18.51 2.21 3.54
N SER A 263 -18.60 1.11 4.26
CA SER A 263 -19.04 1.10 5.66
C SER A 263 -18.13 0.21 6.50
N TRP A 264 -17.59 0.78 7.55
CA TRP A 264 -16.52 0.19 8.37
C TRP A 264 -16.92 0.17 9.85
N GLY A 265 -16.49 -0.87 10.55
CA GLY A 265 -16.53 -0.91 12.01
C GLY A 265 -15.55 0.08 12.62
N PRO A 266 -15.56 0.24 13.97
CA PRO A 266 -14.62 1.09 14.67
C PRO A 266 -13.17 0.65 14.41
N ALA A 267 -12.30 1.59 14.07
CA ALA A 267 -10.88 1.31 13.92
C ALA A 267 -10.21 0.98 15.26
N ARG A 268 -9.29 0.03 15.23
CA ARG A 268 -8.48 -0.39 16.39
C ARG A 268 -7.01 -0.34 16.03
N ASN A 269 -6.18 0.15 16.97
CA ASN A 269 -4.72 0.11 16.83
C ASN A 269 -4.24 -1.33 16.87
N LEU A 270 -3.27 -1.69 16.02
CA LEU A 270 -2.73 -3.06 15.96
C LEU A 270 -1.81 -3.42 17.14
N GLY A 271 -1.59 -2.49 18.06
CA GLY A 271 -0.85 -2.75 19.29
C GLY A 271 0.67 -2.65 19.14
N PRO A 272 1.39 -2.83 20.28
CA PRO A 272 2.82 -2.51 20.39
C PRO A 272 3.76 -3.49 19.68
N GLN A 273 3.25 -4.61 19.16
CA GLN A 273 4.04 -5.53 18.34
C GLN A 273 4.29 -4.95 16.94
N VAL A 274 3.29 -4.26 16.39
CA VAL A 274 3.37 -3.62 15.08
C VAL A 274 3.79 -2.16 15.26
N ASN A 275 3.08 -1.43 16.11
CA ASN A 275 3.25 0.00 16.31
C ASN A 275 4.24 0.31 17.44
N THR A 276 5.13 1.25 17.20
CA THR A 276 6.17 1.68 18.16
C THR A 276 6.08 3.19 18.41
N ALA A 277 7.01 3.74 19.18
CA ALA A 277 7.13 5.19 19.33
C ALA A 277 7.61 5.89 18.04
N ALA A 278 8.08 5.13 17.05
CA ALA A 278 8.44 5.63 15.73
C ALA A 278 7.20 5.76 14.83
N ALA A 279 7.39 6.05 13.54
CA ALA A 279 6.33 5.96 12.55
C ALA A 279 6.31 4.55 11.96
N ASP A 280 5.16 3.89 12.06
CA ASP A 280 4.89 2.55 11.51
C ASP A 280 3.77 2.69 10.46
N MET A 281 4.09 2.40 9.18
CA MET A 281 3.26 2.81 8.06
C MET A 281 3.21 1.77 6.93
N CYS A 282 2.32 1.98 5.97
CA CYS A 282 2.17 1.19 4.74
C CYS A 282 1.98 -0.30 5.00
N PRO A 283 0.89 -0.69 5.64
CA PRO A 283 0.54 -2.09 5.78
C PRO A 283 0.39 -2.74 4.40
N SER A 284 0.98 -3.92 4.22
CA SER A 284 0.83 -4.71 3.02
C SER A 284 0.72 -6.20 3.36
N LEU A 285 0.03 -6.94 2.52
CA LEU A 285 -0.29 -8.35 2.73
C LEU A 285 0.30 -9.18 1.59
N PRO A 286 1.36 -9.96 1.83
CA PRO A 286 1.85 -10.91 0.83
C PRO A 286 0.77 -11.94 0.49
N PRO A 287 0.55 -12.27 -0.79
CA PRO A 287 -0.50 -13.18 -1.21
C PRO A 287 -0.29 -14.58 -0.64
N GLY A 288 -1.36 -15.18 -0.10
CA GLY A 288 -1.35 -16.55 0.42
C GLY A 288 -0.43 -16.78 1.62
N ALA A 289 0.15 -15.74 2.20
CA ALA A 289 0.98 -15.81 3.39
C ALA A 289 0.20 -15.41 4.64
N ASP A 290 0.40 -16.15 5.72
CA ASP A 290 0.04 -15.71 7.07
C ASP A 290 1.05 -14.66 7.54
N ALA A 291 1.29 -13.63 6.71
CA ALA A 291 2.28 -12.60 6.95
C ALA A 291 1.66 -11.21 6.79
N PHE A 292 2.18 -10.29 7.55
CA PHE A 292 1.84 -8.88 7.53
C PHE A 292 3.15 -8.11 7.39
N THR A 293 3.21 -7.18 6.48
CA THR A 293 4.40 -6.37 6.22
C THR A 293 4.08 -4.90 6.36
N TRP A 294 5.06 -4.13 6.78
CA TRP A 294 4.99 -2.67 6.86
C TRP A 294 6.39 -2.07 6.80
N PHE A 295 6.50 -0.76 6.67
CA PHE A 295 7.77 -0.10 6.93
C PHE A 295 7.73 0.72 8.23
N SER A 296 8.90 0.90 8.81
CA SER A 296 9.04 1.60 10.08
C SER A 296 10.35 2.39 10.14
N SER A 297 10.31 3.54 10.81
CA SER A 297 11.50 4.31 11.16
C SER A 297 12.05 3.95 12.56
N ARG A 298 11.70 2.76 13.09
CA ARG A 298 12.24 2.25 14.36
C ARG A 298 13.75 2.08 14.29
N SER A 299 14.43 2.30 15.40
CA SER A 299 15.90 2.17 15.49
C SER A 299 16.36 0.75 15.82
N ASP A 300 15.50 -0.08 16.38
CA ASP A 300 15.82 -1.45 16.76
C ASP A 300 15.80 -2.37 15.52
N ASN A 301 16.89 -3.08 15.30
CA ASN A 301 17.09 -3.96 14.14
C ASN A 301 16.99 -3.29 12.76
N SER A 302 17.19 -1.98 12.66
CA SER A 302 17.20 -1.24 11.40
C SER A 302 18.58 -1.25 10.77
N LEU A 303 18.62 -1.31 9.42
CA LEU A 303 19.83 -1.15 8.61
C LEU A 303 19.98 0.30 8.13
N GLY A 304 18.86 1.00 7.90
CA GLY A 304 18.78 2.36 7.40
C GLY A 304 17.93 3.28 8.27
N SER A 305 17.47 4.36 7.67
CA SER A 305 16.59 5.33 8.34
C SER A 305 15.14 4.87 8.39
N ILE A 306 14.71 4.11 7.39
CA ILE A 306 13.40 3.48 7.24
C ILE A 306 13.63 2.12 6.60
N ASP A 307 13.11 1.07 7.22
CA ASP A 307 13.24 -0.31 6.76
C ASP A 307 11.87 -0.99 6.65
N ILE A 308 11.82 -2.04 5.83
CA ILE A 308 10.67 -2.92 5.70
C ILE A 308 10.76 -4.03 6.74
N PHE A 309 9.66 -4.25 7.46
CA PHE A 309 9.51 -5.29 8.48
C PHE A 309 8.36 -6.23 8.13
N TRP A 310 8.36 -7.41 8.73
CA TRP A 310 7.28 -8.35 8.63
C TRP A 310 7.06 -9.13 9.93
N THR A 311 5.83 -9.61 10.12
CA THR A 311 5.45 -10.55 11.17
C THR A 311 4.45 -11.55 10.63
N LYS A 312 4.18 -12.63 11.37
CA LYS A 312 3.12 -13.58 10.99
C LYS A 312 1.76 -13.05 11.43
N LYS A 313 0.73 -13.24 10.61
CA LYS A 313 -0.67 -13.07 10.99
C LYS A 313 -1.11 -14.29 11.80
N VAL A 314 -1.57 -14.11 13.03
CA VAL A 314 -2.18 -15.20 13.80
C VAL A 314 -3.68 -15.22 13.52
N ASN A 315 -4.14 -16.25 12.85
CA ASN A 315 -5.57 -16.53 12.76
C ASN A 315 -6.04 -17.07 14.12
N THR A 316 -6.79 -16.29 14.88
CA THR A 316 -7.37 -16.68 16.18
C THR A 316 -8.54 -17.67 16.05
N THR A 317 -8.70 -18.34 14.93
CA THR A 317 -9.79 -19.33 14.70
C THR A 317 -9.50 -20.73 15.20
N SER A 318 -8.42 -20.96 15.95
CA SER A 318 -8.21 -22.23 16.66
C SER A 318 -8.36 -22.05 18.16
N SER A 319 -9.59 -21.97 18.65
CA SER A 319 -9.88 -22.41 20.04
C SER A 319 -9.92 -23.93 20.05
N PRO A 320 -9.33 -24.58 21.07
CA PRO A 320 -9.31 -26.01 21.23
C PRO A 320 -10.71 -26.62 21.43
#